data_ead146a4d32941234edb0dd1d61c3b85
#
_entry.id   ead146a4d32941234edb0dd1d61c3b85
#
_cell.length_a   1.000
_cell.length_b   1.000
_cell.length_c   1.000
_cell.angle_alpha   90.00
_cell.angle_beta   90.00
_cell.angle_gamma   90.00
#
_symmetry.space_group_name_H-M   'P 1'
#
loop_
_entity.id
_entity.type
_entity.pdbx_description
1 polymer ?
#
loop_
_entity_poly.entity_id
_entity_poly.type
_entity_poly.pdbx_seq_one_letter_code
_entity_poly.pdbx_strand_id
1 'polypeptide(L)'
;MEQVARAAGVGKGTVFHRFGDRAGLAVALLDDGERTLQDAVLRGPPPLGPGAPARERLVAFVEALADFSMDNAELLITADYRRTGGRYAVGAYAAWHRHVTSLLDETTPPHVEAGLLAHHLLAALAPDLLRHLREREGVGRRRLRGSLGELAARLADS
;
A
#
# COMPACT_ATOMS: atom_id res chain seq x y z
N MET A 1 2.34 -19.35 13.76
CA MET A 1 3.69 -19.40 14.34
C MET A 1 4.31 -20.81 14.29
N GLU A 2 3.65 -21.87 14.76
CA GLU A 2 4.20 -23.22 14.75
C GLU A 2 4.44 -23.79 13.34
N GLN A 3 3.49 -23.59 12.41
CA GLN A 3 3.66 -23.98 11.00
C GLN A 3 4.81 -23.20 10.32
N VAL A 4 4.97 -21.92 10.64
CA VAL A 4 6.07 -21.09 10.14
C VAL A 4 7.42 -21.59 10.65
N ALA A 5 7.52 -21.89 11.96
CA ALA A 5 8.73 -22.45 12.57
C ALA A 5 9.12 -23.78 11.92
N ARG A 6 8.14 -24.64 11.68
CA ARG A 6 8.33 -25.94 11.02
C ARG A 6 8.80 -25.77 9.57
N ALA A 7 8.17 -24.89 8.81
CA ALA A 7 8.53 -24.60 7.41
C ALA A 7 9.93 -23.99 7.28
N ALA A 8 10.33 -23.16 8.26
CA ALA A 8 11.66 -22.54 8.32
C ALA A 8 12.75 -23.43 8.95
N GLY A 9 12.42 -24.63 9.46
CA GLY A 9 13.38 -25.52 10.11
C GLY A 9 13.93 -25.00 11.44
N VAL A 10 13.21 -24.12 12.12
CA VAL A 10 13.65 -23.50 13.39
C VAL A 10 12.68 -23.82 14.53
N GLY A 11 13.14 -23.64 15.78
CA GLY A 11 12.31 -23.82 16.96
C GLY A 11 11.22 -22.75 17.05
N LYS A 12 10.02 -23.11 17.57
CA LYS A 12 8.92 -22.16 17.84
C LYS A 12 9.38 -20.99 18.71
N GLY A 13 10.22 -21.24 19.72
CA GLY A 13 10.81 -20.23 20.59
C GLY A 13 11.65 -19.19 19.83
N THR A 14 12.39 -19.62 18.82
CA THR A 14 13.21 -18.73 17.98
C THR A 14 12.34 -17.75 17.21
N VAL A 15 11.22 -18.23 16.64
CA VAL A 15 10.26 -17.37 15.93
C VAL A 15 9.60 -16.36 16.89
N PHE A 16 9.18 -16.82 18.08
CA PHE A 16 8.62 -15.94 19.11
C PHE A 16 9.63 -14.90 19.62
N HIS A 17 10.87 -15.31 19.85
CA HIS A 17 11.93 -14.40 20.31
C HIS A 17 12.22 -13.29 19.28
N ARG A 18 12.19 -13.62 17.99
CA ARG A 18 12.50 -12.69 16.91
C ARG A 18 11.33 -11.76 16.55
N PHE A 19 10.11 -12.26 16.52
CA PHE A 19 8.94 -11.56 15.99
C PHE A 19 7.88 -11.23 17.05
N GLY A 20 8.03 -11.72 18.25
CA GLY A 20 7.07 -11.56 19.34
C GLY A 20 5.81 -12.39 19.11
N ASP A 21 4.96 -11.98 18.22
CA ASP A 21 3.69 -12.63 17.92
C ASP A 21 3.37 -12.66 16.40
N ARG A 22 2.15 -13.09 16.06
CA ARG A 22 1.72 -13.16 14.65
C ARG A 22 1.70 -11.79 13.96
N ALA A 23 1.36 -10.73 14.70
CA ALA A 23 1.34 -9.38 14.13
C ALA A 23 2.76 -8.87 13.89
N GLY A 24 3.70 -9.10 14.80
CA GLY A 24 5.11 -8.77 14.59
C GLY A 24 5.73 -9.51 13.41
N LEU A 25 5.36 -10.79 13.22
CA LEU A 25 5.77 -11.53 12.02
C LEU A 25 5.16 -10.93 10.75
N ALA A 26 3.86 -10.56 10.78
CA ALA A 26 3.20 -9.91 9.64
C ALA A 26 3.89 -8.59 9.26
N VAL A 27 4.24 -7.77 10.24
CA VAL A 27 5.00 -6.53 10.03
C VAL A 27 6.33 -6.80 9.34
N ALA A 28 7.10 -7.78 9.83
CA ALA A 28 8.41 -8.09 9.24
C ALA A 28 8.32 -8.60 7.80
N LEU A 29 7.26 -9.33 7.45
CA LEU A 29 7.01 -9.79 6.09
C LEU A 29 6.58 -8.64 5.16
N LEU A 30 5.84 -7.67 5.68
CA LEU A 30 5.42 -6.48 4.93
C LEU A 30 6.57 -5.53 4.64
N ASP A 31 7.50 -5.38 5.60
CA ASP A 31 8.65 -4.47 5.48
C ASP A 31 9.47 -4.68 4.20
N ASP A 32 9.65 -5.92 3.78
CA ASP A 32 10.41 -6.25 2.56
C ASP A 32 9.65 -5.83 1.30
N GLY A 33 8.36 -6.12 1.24
CA GLY A 33 7.50 -5.70 0.13
C GLY A 33 7.33 -4.17 0.05
N GLU A 34 7.18 -3.51 1.21
CA GLU A 34 7.12 -2.05 1.29
C GLU A 34 8.41 -1.39 0.80
N ARG A 35 9.58 -1.92 1.19
CA ARG A 35 10.88 -1.45 0.69
C ARG A 35 11.02 -1.64 -0.81
N THR A 36 10.61 -2.79 -1.34
CA THR A 36 10.65 -3.08 -2.77
C THR A 36 9.81 -2.07 -3.56
N LEU A 37 8.58 -1.78 -3.10
CA LEU A 37 7.73 -0.77 -3.72
C LEU A 37 8.34 0.64 -3.59
N GLN A 38 8.89 0.99 -2.43
CA GLN A 38 9.55 2.26 -2.20
C GLN A 38 10.78 2.46 -3.10
N ASP A 39 11.60 1.43 -3.26
CA ASP A 39 12.76 1.47 -4.17
C ASP A 39 12.32 1.62 -5.64
N ALA A 40 11.23 0.96 -6.05
CA ALA A 40 10.67 1.12 -7.39
C ALA A 40 10.18 2.55 -7.64
N VAL A 41 9.54 3.18 -6.65
CA VAL A 41 9.09 4.58 -6.72
C VAL A 41 10.26 5.57 -6.81
N LEU A 42 11.34 5.31 -6.06
CA LEU A 42 12.46 6.25 -5.96
C LEU A 42 13.50 6.07 -7.08
N ARG A 43 13.71 4.85 -7.56
CA ARG A 43 14.83 4.47 -8.44
C ARG A 43 14.44 3.55 -9.59
N GLY A 44 13.19 3.09 -9.63
CA GLY A 44 12.70 2.21 -10.68
C GLY A 44 12.53 2.92 -12.02
N PRO A 45 12.21 2.15 -13.07
CA PRO A 45 11.93 2.73 -14.38
C PRO A 45 10.58 3.47 -14.40
N PRO A 46 10.40 4.44 -15.32
CA PRO A 46 9.09 5.03 -15.58
C PRO A 46 8.05 3.95 -15.99
N PRO A 47 6.76 4.17 -15.74
CA PRO A 47 6.16 5.37 -15.14
C PRO A 47 6.14 5.39 -13.61
N LEU A 48 6.44 4.27 -12.90
CA LEU A 48 6.41 4.23 -11.43
C LEU A 48 7.56 5.04 -10.82
N GLY A 49 8.76 4.90 -11.37
CA GLY A 49 9.93 5.66 -10.98
C GLY A 49 10.00 7.05 -11.59
N PRO A 50 11.11 7.79 -11.34
CA PRO A 50 11.33 9.13 -11.87
C PRO A 50 11.37 9.15 -13.40
N GLY A 51 11.04 10.33 -13.99
CA GLY A 51 11.19 10.59 -15.43
C GLY A 51 9.89 10.56 -16.25
N ALA A 52 8.78 10.11 -15.67
CA ALA A 52 7.44 10.27 -16.27
C ALA A 52 6.71 11.49 -15.71
N PRO A 53 5.70 12.04 -16.41
CA PRO A 53 4.82 13.09 -15.89
C PRO A 53 4.15 12.68 -14.57
N ALA A 54 3.88 13.65 -13.69
CA ALA A 54 3.34 13.41 -12.35
C ALA A 54 2.03 12.58 -12.39
N ARG A 55 1.15 12.89 -13.34
CA ARG A 55 -0.09 12.14 -13.58
C ARG A 55 0.16 10.65 -13.85
N GLU A 56 1.09 10.33 -14.73
CA GLU A 56 1.42 8.93 -15.07
C GLU A 56 2.06 8.20 -13.89
N ARG A 57 2.92 8.89 -13.15
CA ARG A 57 3.53 8.38 -11.93
C ARG A 57 2.48 8.10 -10.85
N LEU A 58 1.49 9.00 -10.68
CA LEU A 58 0.41 8.83 -9.72
C LEU A 58 -0.44 7.58 -10.05
N VAL A 59 -0.84 7.42 -11.30
CA VAL A 59 -1.60 6.24 -11.76
C VAL A 59 -0.80 4.96 -11.52
N ALA A 60 0.46 4.91 -11.96
CA ALA A 60 1.32 3.75 -11.78
C ALA A 60 1.56 3.40 -10.31
N PHE A 61 1.73 4.41 -9.45
CA PHE A 61 1.87 4.22 -8.01
C PHE A 61 0.60 3.63 -7.38
N VAL A 62 -0.57 4.20 -7.70
CA VAL A 62 -1.86 3.72 -7.18
C VAL A 62 -2.13 2.27 -7.62
N GLU A 63 -1.84 1.94 -8.88
CA GLU A 63 -1.97 0.57 -9.38
C GLU A 63 -1.01 -0.40 -8.69
N ALA A 64 0.25 -0.01 -8.48
CA ALA A 64 1.24 -0.84 -7.80
C ALA A 64 0.89 -1.03 -6.31
N LEU A 65 0.44 0.02 -5.64
CA LEU A 65 -0.01 -0.06 -4.24
C LEU A 65 -1.30 -0.88 -4.10
N ALA A 66 -2.22 -0.81 -5.07
CA ALA A 66 -3.41 -1.66 -5.12
C ALA A 66 -3.02 -3.15 -5.24
N ASP A 67 -2.08 -3.48 -6.12
CA ASP A 67 -1.57 -4.83 -6.27
C ASP A 67 -0.91 -5.31 -4.98
N PHE A 68 -0.03 -4.51 -4.37
CA PHE A 68 0.60 -4.81 -3.08
C PHE A 68 -0.44 -5.04 -1.97
N SER A 69 -1.45 -4.17 -1.87
CA SER A 69 -2.50 -4.27 -0.86
C SER A 69 -3.37 -5.53 -1.06
N MET A 70 -3.68 -5.89 -2.29
CA MET A 70 -4.43 -7.12 -2.60
C MET A 70 -3.63 -8.39 -2.31
N ASP A 71 -2.33 -8.40 -2.62
CA ASP A 71 -1.46 -9.55 -2.41
C ASP A 71 -1.16 -9.79 -0.91
N ASN A 72 -1.18 -8.74 -0.11
CA ASN A 72 -0.82 -8.77 1.30
C ASN A 72 -2.00 -8.45 2.24
N ALA A 73 -3.25 -8.53 1.77
CA ALA A 73 -4.43 -8.08 2.51
C ALA A 73 -4.52 -8.67 3.93
N GLU A 74 -4.34 -9.99 4.08
CA GLU A 74 -4.38 -10.67 5.38
C GLU A 74 -3.28 -10.19 6.33
N LEU A 75 -2.07 -9.96 5.82
CA LEU A 75 -0.93 -9.47 6.61
C LEU A 75 -1.17 -8.04 7.06
N LEU A 76 -1.62 -7.16 6.14
CA LEU A 76 -1.93 -5.76 6.43
C LEU A 76 -3.03 -5.63 7.48
N ILE A 77 -4.14 -6.34 7.32
CA ILE A 77 -5.23 -6.34 8.29
C ILE A 77 -4.76 -6.88 9.66
N THR A 78 -3.93 -7.93 9.68
CA THR A 78 -3.38 -8.50 10.91
C THR A 78 -2.43 -7.53 11.61
N ALA A 79 -1.61 -6.81 10.86
CA ALA A 79 -0.69 -5.80 11.38
C ALA A 79 -1.44 -4.58 11.94
N ASP A 80 -2.48 -4.09 11.24
CA ASP A 80 -3.26 -2.92 11.63
C ASP A 80 -4.06 -3.14 12.92
N TYR A 81 -4.58 -4.35 13.14
CA TYR A 81 -5.41 -4.68 14.31
C TYR A 81 -4.71 -4.43 15.66
N ARG A 82 -3.40 -4.48 15.71
CA ARG A 82 -2.60 -4.35 16.95
C ARG A 82 -2.03 -2.96 17.19
N ARG A 83 -2.13 -2.05 16.25
CA ARG A 83 -1.48 -0.73 16.34
C ARG A 83 -2.47 0.33 16.81
N THR A 84 -2.14 1.03 17.87
CA THR A 84 -2.84 2.25 18.27
C THR A 84 -2.70 3.28 17.13
N GLY A 85 -3.82 3.70 16.54
CA GLY A 85 -3.83 4.54 15.35
C GLY A 85 -3.83 3.77 14.02
N GLY A 86 -3.79 2.42 14.06
CA GLY A 86 -3.90 1.56 12.88
C GLY A 86 -2.86 1.87 11.82
N ARG A 87 -3.25 1.78 10.53
CA ARG A 87 -2.39 2.05 9.37
C ARG A 87 -1.77 3.45 9.36
N TYR A 88 -2.44 4.45 9.94
CA TYR A 88 -2.01 5.85 9.91
C TYR A 88 -0.80 6.13 10.79
N ALA A 89 -0.51 5.26 11.77
CA ALA A 89 0.65 5.36 12.64
C ALA A 89 1.92 4.75 12.06
N VAL A 90 1.87 4.23 10.83
CA VAL A 90 2.99 3.52 10.18
C VAL A 90 3.80 4.47 9.31
N GLY A 91 5.12 4.34 9.35
CA GLY A 91 6.03 5.14 8.52
C GLY A 91 5.78 4.99 7.01
N ALA A 92 5.37 3.79 6.57
CA ALA A 92 5.00 3.54 5.19
C ALA A 92 3.81 4.40 4.74
N TYR A 93 2.73 4.51 5.53
CA TYR A 93 1.60 5.37 5.19
C TYR A 93 2.02 6.85 5.03
N ALA A 94 2.85 7.35 5.95
CA ALA A 94 3.34 8.72 5.86
C ALA A 94 4.22 8.94 4.61
N ALA A 95 4.99 7.93 4.19
CA ALA A 95 5.78 7.99 2.97
C ALA A 95 4.89 8.00 1.72
N TRP A 96 3.89 7.10 1.66
CA TRP A 96 2.91 7.05 0.57
C TRP A 96 2.10 8.34 0.48
N HIS A 97 1.64 8.86 1.61
CA HIS A 97 0.90 10.12 1.66
C HIS A 97 1.72 11.28 1.09
N ARG A 98 2.97 11.45 1.54
CA ARG A 98 3.86 12.51 1.00
C ARG A 98 4.08 12.36 -0.49
N HIS A 99 4.30 11.13 -0.99
CA HIS A 99 4.51 10.87 -2.40
C HIS A 99 3.28 11.25 -3.23
N VAL A 100 2.09 10.81 -2.82
CA VAL A 100 0.83 11.14 -3.50
C VAL A 100 0.54 12.64 -3.44
N THR A 101 0.73 13.28 -2.28
CA THR A 101 0.58 14.73 -2.14
C THR A 101 1.48 15.49 -3.11
N SER A 102 2.77 15.11 -3.18
CA SER A 102 3.71 15.77 -4.10
C SER A 102 3.28 15.66 -5.57
N LEU A 103 2.76 14.50 -5.99
CA LEU A 103 2.30 14.30 -7.37
C LEU A 103 1.00 15.06 -7.66
N LEU A 104 0.10 15.16 -6.69
CA LEU A 104 -1.12 15.95 -6.82
C LEU A 104 -0.82 17.46 -6.82
N ASP A 105 0.12 17.93 -6.01
CA ASP A 105 0.55 19.35 -6.02
C ASP A 105 1.10 19.79 -7.39
N GLU A 106 1.71 18.85 -8.14
CA GLU A 106 2.21 19.13 -9.50
C GLU A 106 1.10 19.18 -10.57
N THR A 107 -0.07 18.60 -10.28
CA THR A 107 -1.13 18.38 -11.29
C THR A 107 -2.43 19.11 -11.00
N THR A 108 -2.67 19.49 -9.74
CA THR A 108 -3.92 20.16 -9.35
C THR A 108 -3.74 21.67 -9.15
N PRO A 109 -4.83 22.48 -9.28
CA PRO A 109 -4.77 23.90 -9.02
C PRO A 109 -4.45 24.22 -7.55
N PRO A 110 -3.86 25.41 -7.26
CA PRO A 110 -3.43 25.76 -5.89
C PRO A 110 -4.53 25.85 -4.83
N HIS A 111 -5.80 25.92 -5.23
CA HIS A 111 -6.93 25.94 -4.30
C HIS A 111 -7.39 24.54 -3.88
N VAL A 112 -6.83 23.51 -4.47
CA VAL A 112 -7.12 22.09 -4.14
C VAL A 112 -6.21 21.64 -3.02
N GLU A 113 -6.79 21.08 -1.95
CA GLU A 113 -6.02 20.53 -0.85
C GLU A 113 -5.45 19.13 -1.18
N ALA A 114 -4.34 19.11 -1.93
CA ALA A 114 -3.69 17.88 -2.40
C ALA A 114 -3.41 16.86 -1.26
N GLY A 115 -3.03 17.35 -0.07
CA GLY A 115 -2.83 16.48 1.09
C GLY A 115 -4.11 15.79 1.54
N LEU A 116 -5.25 16.46 1.50
CA LEU A 116 -6.54 15.86 1.84
C LEU A 116 -6.99 14.85 0.76
N LEU A 117 -6.82 15.19 -0.52
CA LEU A 117 -7.08 14.26 -1.62
C LEU A 117 -6.20 13.01 -1.53
N ALA A 118 -4.94 13.16 -1.14
CA ALA A 118 -4.03 12.03 -0.92
C ALA A 118 -4.57 11.06 0.15
N HIS A 119 -5.12 11.57 1.25
CA HIS A 119 -5.78 10.73 2.25
C HIS A 119 -6.99 9.97 1.69
N HIS A 120 -7.84 10.65 0.90
CA HIS A 120 -9.02 10.02 0.29
C HIS A 120 -8.62 8.93 -0.71
N LEU A 121 -7.63 9.21 -1.56
CA LEU A 121 -7.11 8.22 -2.52
C LEU A 121 -6.51 7.01 -1.83
N LEU A 122 -5.68 7.21 -0.80
CA LEU A 122 -5.10 6.12 -0.02
C LEU A 122 -6.14 5.34 0.79
N ALA A 123 -7.24 5.97 1.20
CA ALA A 123 -8.35 5.27 1.85
C ALA A 123 -9.05 4.29 0.90
N ALA A 124 -9.16 4.61 -0.39
CA ALA A 124 -9.70 3.69 -1.40
C ALA A 124 -8.83 2.43 -1.62
N LEU A 125 -7.56 2.46 -1.21
CA LEU A 125 -6.60 1.35 -1.27
C LEU A 125 -6.59 0.50 0.02
N ALA A 126 -7.58 0.71 0.91
CA ALA A 126 -7.69 -0.02 2.17
C ALA A 126 -7.77 -1.54 1.94
N PRO A 127 -6.90 -2.36 2.57
CA PRO A 127 -6.84 -3.80 2.31
C PRO A 127 -8.13 -4.53 2.67
N ASP A 128 -8.85 -4.08 3.68
CA ASP A 128 -10.16 -4.60 4.08
C ASP A 128 -11.24 -4.29 3.03
N LEU A 129 -11.26 -3.09 2.46
CA LEU A 129 -12.15 -2.73 1.36
C LEU A 129 -11.83 -3.56 0.10
N LEU A 130 -10.57 -3.63 -0.30
CA LEU A 130 -10.16 -4.39 -1.49
C LEU A 130 -10.48 -5.89 -1.35
N ARG A 131 -10.27 -6.45 -0.17
CA ARG A 131 -10.65 -7.83 0.14
C ARG A 131 -12.18 -8.01 0.06
N HIS A 132 -12.97 -7.12 0.66
CA HIS A 132 -14.44 -7.17 0.58
C HIS A 132 -14.93 -7.18 -0.86
N LEU A 133 -14.45 -6.24 -1.69
CA LEU A 133 -14.83 -6.13 -3.09
C LEU A 133 -14.47 -7.38 -3.90
N ARG A 134 -13.33 -8.01 -3.60
CA ARG A 134 -12.91 -9.25 -4.27
C ARG A 134 -13.71 -10.46 -3.83
N GLU A 135 -13.87 -10.66 -2.52
CA GLU A 135 -14.41 -11.90 -1.96
C GLU A 135 -15.94 -11.89 -1.86
N ARG A 136 -16.54 -10.72 -1.59
CA ARG A 136 -17.99 -10.60 -1.42
C ARG A 136 -18.70 -10.10 -2.66
N GLU A 137 -18.11 -9.12 -3.35
CA GLU A 137 -18.71 -8.53 -4.56
C GLU A 137 -18.22 -9.20 -5.86
N GLY A 138 -17.25 -10.12 -5.78
CA GLY A 138 -16.71 -10.84 -6.93
C GLY A 138 -15.96 -9.97 -7.95
N VAL A 139 -15.48 -8.79 -7.53
CA VAL A 139 -14.77 -7.87 -8.43
C VAL A 139 -13.36 -8.40 -8.71
N GLY A 140 -13.05 -8.66 -9.97
CA GLY A 140 -11.76 -9.19 -10.40
C GLY A 140 -10.62 -8.18 -10.18
N ARG A 141 -9.41 -8.70 -9.87
CA ARG A 141 -8.18 -7.91 -9.60
C ARG A 141 -7.93 -6.83 -10.67
N ARG A 142 -7.96 -7.20 -11.96
CA ARG A 142 -7.69 -6.26 -13.06
C ARG A 142 -8.69 -5.09 -13.07
N ARG A 143 -9.96 -5.37 -12.79
CA ARG A 143 -11.02 -4.35 -12.74
C ARG A 143 -10.81 -3.40 -11.56
N LEU A 144 -10.48 -3.93 -10.38
CA LEU A 144 -10.17 -3.10 -9.19
C LEU A 144 -8.95 -2.21 -9.44
N ARG A 145 -7.86 -2.80 -9.90
CA ARG A 145 -6.64 -2.06 -10.23
C ARG A 145 -6.93 -0.93 -11.23
N GLY A 146 -7.59 -1.24 -12.34
CA GLY A 146 -7.92 -0.25 -13.36
C GLY A 146 -8.85 0.85 -12.88
N SER A 147 -9.85 0.54 -12.04
CA SER A 147 -10.75 1.56 -11.48
C SER A 147 -10.04 2.50 -10.51
N LEU A 148 -9.05 2.01 -9.75
CA LEU A 148 -8.23 2.83 -8.87
C LEU A 148 -7.25 3.72 -9.66
N GLY A 149 -6.66 3.20 -10.73
CA GLY A 149 -5.85 3.98 -11.65
C GLY A 149 -6.65 5.09 -12.33
N GLU A 150 -7.89 4.80 -12.76
CA GLU A 150 -8.81 5.80 -13.32
C GLU A 150 -9.20 6.87 -12.30
N LEU A 151 -9.43 6.49 -11.03
CA LEU A 151 -9.67 7.45 -9.95
C LEU A 151 -8.47 8.39 -9.78
N ALA A 152 -7.26 7.83 -9.73
CA ALA A 152 -6.03 8.61 -9.62
C ALA A 152 -5.86 9.58 -10.81
N ALA A 153 -6.13 9.12 -12.04
CA ALA A 153 -6.07 9.94 -13.24
C ALA A 153 -7.03 11.14 -13.17
N ARG A 154 -8.28 10.90 -12.78
CA ARG A 154 -9.29 11.96 -12.65
C ARG A 154 -8.94 12.98 -11.57
N LEU A 155 -8.37 12.55 -10.45
CA LEU A 155 -7.91 13.47 -9.42
C LEU A 155 -6.73 14.34 -9.89
N ALA A 156 -5.86 13.81 -10.75
CA ALA A 156 -4.76 14.57 -11.34
C ALA A 156 -5.19 15.52 -12.48
N ASP A 157 -6.39 15.32 -13.04
CA ASP A 157 -6.94 16.15 -14.11
C ASP A 157 -7.95 17.22 -13.58
N SER A 158 -8.07 17.40 -12.24
CA SER A 158 -9.09 18.22 -11.57
C SER A 158 -8.77 19.73 -11.52
#